data_e4d09115dc58c66207b5156b0f75f7dc
#
_entry.id   e4d09115dc58c66207b5156b0f75f7dc
#
_cell.length_a   1.000
_cell.length_b   1.000
_cell.length_c   1.000
_cell.angle_alpha   90.00
_cell.angle_beta   90.00
_cell.angle_gamma   90.00
#
_symmetry.space_group_name_H-M   'P 1'
#
loop_
_entity.id
_entity.type
_entity.pdbx_description
1 polymer ?
#
loop_
_entity_poly.entity_id
_entity_poly.type
_entity_poly.pdbx_seq_one_letter_code
_entity_poly.pdbx_strand_id
1 'polypeptide(L)'
;MTIELIKRMMDACYQAKRIREMLPQLPSGVTPAYIHYLDIIEVLESQGVQVKVSDISEALALPRPGVTRTVKEMEAKGYLKKTASEEDGRVLYLSITEEGKKLSEKYNERFFNALAPFMETIPEADAECMIQTIEQLYQIMFERRNYFDK
;
A
#
# COMPACT_ATOMS: atom_id res chain seq x y z
N MET A 1 -10.14 -2.89 -28.86
CA MET A 1 -8.79 -3.36 -28.40
C MET A 1 -8.49 -4.71 -29.06
N THR A 2 -7.32 -4.90 -29.64
CA THR A 2 -6.92 -6.15 -30.27
C THR A 2 -6.41 -7.17 -29.28
N ILE A 3 -6.54 -8.47 -29.60
CA ILE A 3 -6.01 -9.56 -28.76
C ILE A 3 -4.49 -9.40 -28.57
N GLU A 4 -3.77 -9.01 -29.60
CA GLU A 4 -2.33 -8.76 -29.54
C GLU A 4 -1.96 -7.67 -28.52
N LEU A 5 -2.72 -6.56 -28.51
CA LEU A 5 -2.49 -5.51 -27.52
C LEU A 5 -2.78 -5.98 -26.09
N ILE A 6 -3.84 -6.78 -25.91
CA ILE A 6 -4.15 -7.38 -24.58
C ILE A 6 -2.98 -8.24 -24.09
N LYS A 7 -2.41 -9.08 -24.94
CA LYS A 7 -1.24 -9.90 -24.58
C LYS A 7 -0.06 -9.03 -24.17
N ARG A 8 0.27 -8.00 -24.93
CA ARG A 8 1.34 -7.06 -24.58
C ARG A 8 1.09 -6.32 -23.25
N MET A 9 -0.16 -6.02 -22.93
CA MET A 9 -0.52 -5.46 -21.60
C MET A 9 -0.25 -6.46 -20.48
N MET A 10 -0.56 -7.75 -20.69
CA MET A 10 -0.24 -8.81 -19.70
C MET A 10 1.27 -8.97 -19.52
N ASP A 11 2.04 -8.91 -20.60
CA ASP A 11 3.51 -8.96 -20.54
C ASP A 11 4.07 -7.74 -19.76
N ALA A 12 3.48 -6.55 -19.95
CA ALA A 12 3.85 -5.36 -19.18
C ALA A 12 3.53 -5.53 -17.68
N CYS A 13 2.40 -6.15 -17.33
CA CYS A 13 2.09 -6.47 -15.93
C CYS A 13 3.10 -7.45 -15.32
N TYR A 14 3.60 -8.41 -16.10
CA TYR A 14 4.68 -9.29 -15.64
C TYR A 14 5.98 -8.53 -15.38
N GLN A 15 6.35 -7.57 -16.25
CA GLN A 15 7.50 -6.68 -16.00
C GLN A 15 7.29 -5.80 -14.75
N ALA A 16 6.07 -5.28 -14.55
CA ALA A 16 5.74 -4.51 -13.36
C ALA A 16 5.95 -5.33 -12.07
N LYS A 17 5.60 -6.63 -12.07
CA LYS A 17 5.92 -7.54 -10.97
C LYS A 17 7.42 -7.62 -10.71
N ARG A 18 8.24 -7.78 -11.76
CA ARG A 18 9.71 -7.82 -11.63
C ARG A 18 10.30 -6.52 -11.07
N ILE A 19 9.75 -5.37 -11.45
CA ILE A 19 10.15 -4.08 -10.89
C ILE A 19 9.91 -4.06 -9.37
N ARG A 20 8.77 -4.56 -8.90
CA ARG A 20 8.49 -4.66 -7.47
C ARG A 20 9.46 -5.60 -6.72
N GLU A 21 9.95 -6.64 -7.38
CA GLU A 21 10.96 -7.55 -6.82
C GLU A 21 12.35 -6.92 -6.68
N MET A 22 12.60 -5.80 -7.36
CA MET A 22 13.83 -4.99 -7.24
C MET A 22 13.79 -3.96 -6.10
N LEU A 23 12.64 -3.79 -5.44
CA LEU A 23 12.54 -2.94 -4.26
C LEU A 23 13.47 -3.44 -3.13
N PRO A 24 13.93 -2.57 -2.22
CA PRO A 24 14.80 -2.96 -1.12
C PRO A 24 14.21 -4.11 -0.32
N GLN A 25 15.07 -5.08 0.04
CA GLN A 25 14.66 -6.18 0.90
C GLN A 25 14.28 -5.66 2.28
N LEU A 26 13.11 -6.05 2.75
CA LEU A 26 12.60 -5.69 4.06
C LEU A 26 13.27 -6.54 5.17
N PRO A 27 13.35 -6.03 6.39
CA PRO A 27 13.83 -6.79 7.53
C PRO A 27 13.02 -8.07 7.74
N SER A 28 13.63 -9.07 8.37
CA SER A 28 12.95 -10.32 8.71
C SER A 28 11.65 -10.06 9.48
N GLY A 29 10.56 -10.67 9.03
CA GLY A 29 9.25 -10.53 9.66
C GLY A 29 8.51 -9.22 9.33
N VAL A 30 9.06 -8.37 8.47
CA VAL A 30 8.39 -7.19 7.91
C VAL A 30 7.88 -7.52 6.51
N THR A 31 6.62 -7.25 6.25
CA THR A 31 6.01 -7.46 4.94
C THR A 31 5.82 -6.14 4.19
N PRO A 32 5.68 -6.14 2.86
CA PRO A 32 5.33 -4.94 2.10
C PRO A 32 4.06 -4.24 2.60
N ALA A 33 3.09 -5.02 3.12
CA ALA A 33 1.87 -4.47 3.69
C ALA A 33 2.15 -3.54 4.88
N TYR A 34 3.16 -3.83 5.70
CA TYR A 34 3.51 -2.96 6.84
C TYR A 34 3.95 -1.58 6.36
N ILE A 35 4.81 -1.53 5.34
CA ILE A 35 5.28 -0.26 4.77
C ILE A 35 4.10 0.54 4.21
N HIS A 36 3.21 -0.13 3.51
CA HIS A 36 2.02 0.50 2.94
C HIS A 36 1.04 1.03 4.00
N TYR A 37 0.89 0.29 5.11
CA TYR A 37 0.06 0.74 6.23
C TYR A 37 0.67 1.95 6.95
N LEU A 38 1.99 1.97 7.15
CA LEU A 38 2.69 3.12 7.72
C LEU A 38 2.49 4.36 6.86
N ASP A 39 2.68 4.25 5.54
CA ASP A 39 2.48 5.34 4.60
C ASP A 39 1.04 5.92 4.68
N ILE A 40 0.02 5.07 4.64
CA ILE A 40 -1.38 5.49 4.76
C ILE A 40 -1.68 6.17 6.11
N ILE A 41 -1.13 5.65 7.20
CA ILE A 41 -1.32 6.26 8.52
C ILE A 41 -0.67 7.65 8.54
N GLU A 42 0.54 7.82 8.02
CA GLU A 42 1.24 9.12 7.94
C GLU A 42 0.43 10.12 7.11
N VAL A 43 -0.09 9.71 5.96
CA VAL A 43 -0.95 10.56 5.11
C VAL A 43 -2.21 10.99 5.85
N LEU A 44 -2.90 10.08 6.51
CA LEU A 44 -4.13 10.38 7.25
C LEU A 44 -3.85 11.29 8.47
N GLU A 45 -2.78 11.02 9.23
CA GLU A 45 -2.36 11.87 10.35
C GLU A 45 -2.00 13.29 9.88
N SER A 46 -1.33 13.43 8.74
CA SER A 46 -1.00 14.74 8.14
C SER A 46 -2.24 15.55 7.76
N GLN A 47 -3.37 14.89 7.51
CA GLN A 47 -4.67 15.48 7.25
C GLN A 47 -5.47 15.76 8.54
N GLY A 48 -4.88 15.52 9.72
CA GLY A 48 -5.53 15.72 11.01
C GLY A 48 -6.48 14.60 11.42
N VAL A 49 -6.41 13.43 10.78
CA VAL A 49 -7.27 12.28 11.09
C VAL A 49 -6.69 11.51 12.28
N GLN A 50 -7.52 11.22 13.27
CA GLN A 50 -7.23 10.22 14.30
C GLN A 50 -7.53 8.82 13.72
N VAL A 51 -6.49 8.11 13.31
CA VAL A 51 -6.59 6.92 12.46
C VAL A 51 -7.16 5.74 13.23
N LYS A 52 -8.13 5.05 12.62
CA LYS A 52 -8.71 3.78 13.07
C LYS A 52 -8.45 2.69 12.03
N VAL A 53 -8.64 1.44 12.43
CA VAL A 53 -8.56 0.28 11.51
C VAL A 53 -9.50 0.46 10.30
N SER A 54 -10.70 1.04 10.51
CA SER A 54 -11.65 1.30 9.43
C SER A 54 -11.09 2.28 8.39
N ASP A 55 -10.35 3.29 8.80
CA ASP A 55 -9.78 4.29 7.90
C ASP A 55 -8.73 3.66 6.97
N ILE A 56 -7.90 2.76 7.50
CA ILE A 56 -6.95 1.99 6.70
C ILE A 56 -7.68 1.05 5.72
N SER A 57 -8.72 0.35 6.21
CA SER A 57 -9.53 -0.55 5.39
C SER A 57 -10.18 0.17 4.21
N GLU A 58 -10.70 1.37 4.42
CA GLU A 58 -11.30 2.20 3.37
C GLU A 58 -10.23 2.73 2.41
N ALA A 59 -9.13 3.29 2.93
CA ALA A 59 -8.08 3.87 2.09
C ALA A 59 -7.42 2.84 1.17
N LEU A 60 -7.25 1.61 1.64
CA LEU A 60 -6.62 0.53 0.87
C LEU A 60 -7.62 -0.38 0.15
N ALA A 61 -8.92 -0.15 0.29
CA ALA A 61 -9.98 -1.02 -0.23
C ALA A 61 -9.79 -2.51 0.16
N LEU A 62 -9.37 -2.75 1.40
CA LEU A 62 -9.10 -4.09 1.95
C LEU A 62 -10.17 -4.50 2.97
N PRO A 63 -10.49 -5.82 3.07
CA PRO A 63 -11.42 -6.33 4.08
C PRO A 63 -10.89 -6.07 5.51
N ARG A 64 -11.75 -5.58 6.40
CA ARG A 64 -11.42 -5.28 7.81
C ARG A 64 -10.72 -6.41 8.58
N PRO A 65 -11.13 -7.69 8.45
CA PRO A 65 -10.48 -8.77 9.20
C PRO A 65 -8.98 -8.91 8.88
N GLY A 66 -8.61 -8.75 7.61
CA GLY A 66 -7.21 -8.76 7.18
C GLY A 66 -6.43 -7.56 7.72
N VAL A 67 -7.01 -6.36 7.65
CA VAL A 67 -6.40 -5.13 8.20
C VAL A 67 -6.23 -5.26 9.71
N THR A 68 -7.24 -5.71 10.44
CA THR A 68 -7.18 -5.92 11.89
C THR A 68 -6.05 -6.88 12.29
N ARG A 69 -5.87 -7.97 11.53
CA ARG A 69 -4.80 -8.94 11.78
C ARG A 69 -3.43 -8.30 11.58
N THR A 70 -3.21 -7.62 10.45
CA THR A 70 -1.95 -6.95 10.14
C THR A 70 -1.61 -5.88 11.17
N VAL A 71 -2.58 -5.07 11.58
CA VAL A 71 -2.40 -4.05 12.64
C VAL A 71 -2.00 -4.69 13.96
N LYS A 72 -2.60 -5.82 14.37
CA LYS A 72 -2.21 -6.56 15.57
C LYS A 72 -0.76 -7.09 15.49
N GLU A 73 -0.36 -7.59 14.33
CA GLU A 73 1.01 -8.04 14.09
C GLU A 73 2.01 -6.87 14.18
N MET A 74 1.69 -5.73 13.59
CA MET A 74 2.52 -4.52 13.65
C MET A 74 2.61 -3.96 15.07
N GLU A 75 1.53 -3.98 15.83
CA GLU A 75 1.52 -3.59 17.25
C GLU A 75 2.41 -4.53 18.09
N ALA A 76 2.26 -5.85 17.91
CA ALA A 76 3.08 -6.84 18.61
C ALA A 76 4.59 -6.70 18.32
N LYS A 77 4.94 -6.21 17.11
CA LYS A 77 6.33 -5.95 16.71
C LYS A 77 6.81 -4.55 17.08
N GLY A 78 5.97 -3.73 17.68
CA GLY A 78 6.33 -2.40 18.15
C GLY A 78 6.35 -1.31 17.10
N TYR A 79 5.74 -1.50 15.92
CA TYR A 79 5.65 -0.48 14.87
C TYR A 79 4.45 0.44 15.01
N LEU A 80 3.37 -0.04 15.62
CA LEU A 80 2.15 0.71 15.92
C LEU A 80 1.82 0.63 17.40
N LYS A 81 1.08 1.60 17.89
CA LYS A 81 0.43 1.56 19.20
C LYS A 81 -1.04 1.92 19.08
N LYS A 82 -1.86 1.36 19.97
CA LYS A 82 -3.28 1.69 20.11
C LYS A 82 -3.50 2.56 21.33
N THR A 83 -4.37 3.54 21.19
CA THR A 83 -4.80 4.41 22.29
C THR A 83 -6.32 4.46 22.27
N ALA A 84 -6.96 4.20 23.42
CA ALA A 84 -8.40 4.34 23.56
C ALA A 84 -8.80 5.81 23.47
N SER A 85 -9.95 6.09 22.85
CA SER A 85 -10.55 7.41 22.89
C SER A 85 -10.93 7.78 24.32
N GLU A 86 -10.69 9.04 24.71
CA GLU A 86 -11.13 9.58 26.00
C GLU A 86 -12.65 9.67 26.10
N GLU A 87 -13.34 9.88 24.98
CA GLU A 87 -14.79 10.01 24.92
C GLU A 87 -15.52 8.67 24.92
N ASP A 88 -14.96 7.67 24.18
CA ASP A 88 -15.50 6.32 24.08
C ASP A 88 -14.37 5.31 24.03
N GLY A 89 -14.13 4.62 25.16
CA GLY A 89 -13.08 3.62 25.30
C GLY A 89 -13.21 2.41 24.36
N ARG A 90 -14.31 2.26 23.63
CA ARG A 90 -14.49 1.23 22.59
C ARG A 90 -13.81 1.63 21.27
N VAL A 91 -13.56 2.92 21.06
CA VAL A 91 -12.87 3.44 19.90
C VAL A 91 -11.37 3.43 20.16
N LEU A 92 -10.62 2.73 19.30
CA LEU A 92 -9.17 2.63 19.37
C LEU A 92 -8.55 3.39 18.20
N TYR A 93 -7.69 4.35 18.54
CA TYR A 93 -6.86 5.07 17.58
C TYR A 93 -5.51 4.40 17.44
N LEU A 94 -4.98 4.44 16.23
CA LEU A 94 -3.67 3.93 15.87
C LEU A 94 -2.70 5.09 15.73
N SER A 95 -1.47 4.90 16.17
CA SER A 95 -0.38 5.83 15.90
C SER A 95 0.92 5.06 15.65
N ILE A 96 1.82 5.69 14.89
CA ILE A 96 3.11 5.10 14.56
C ILE A 96 4.07 5.33 15.72
N THR A 97 4.81 4.28 16.11
CA THR A 97 5.88 4.37 17.12
C THR A 97 7.16 4.91 16.51
N GLU A 98 8.17 5.23 17.33
CA GLU A 98 9.50 5.62 16.82
C GLU A 98 10.14 4.54 15.94
N GLU A 99 9.95 3.26 16.26
CA GLU A 99 10.44 2.16 15.42
C GLU A 99 9.67 2.06 14.10
N GLY A 100 8.36 2.32 14.12
CA GLY A 100 7.54 2.43 12.92
C GLY A 100 7.99 3.59 12.03
N LYS A 101 8.30 4.76 12.60
CA LYS A 101 8.81 5.92 11.86
C LYS A 101 10.14 5.63 11.19
N LYS A 102 11.08 5.01 11.89
CA LYS A 102 12.38 4.60 11.32
C LYS A 102 12.20 3.62 10.14
N LEU A 103 11.25 2.70 10.26
CA LEU A 103 10.93 1.75 9.20
C LEU A 103 10.36 2.47 7.97
N SER A 104 9.38 3.36 8.17
CA SER A 104 8.76 4.16 7.12
C SER A 104 9.79 5.07 6.45
N GLU A 105 10.57 5.84 7.21
CA GLU A 105 11.62 6.70 6.68
C GLU A 105 12.59 5.94 5.77
N LYS A 106 13.03 4.76 6.20
CA LYS A 106 14.00 3.96 5.44
C LYS A 106 13.44 3.45 4.12
N TYR A 107 12.21 2.93 4.11
CA TYR A 107 11.66 2.18 2.97
C TYR A 107 10.66 2.98 2.13
N ASN A 108 10.08 4.06 2.66
CA ASN A 108 9.29 5.02 1.89
C ASN A 108 10.15 6.21 1.49
N GLU A 109 10.51 7.08 2.43
CA GLU A 109 11.10 8.38 2.10
C GLU A 109 12.48 8.26 1.45
N ARG A 110 13.43 7.59 2.09
CA ARG A 110 14.82 7.54 1.58
C ARG A 110 14.93 6.82 0.25
N PHE A 111 14.23 5.71 0.09
CA PHE A 111 14.28 4.95 -1.14
C PHE A 111 13.65 5.73 -2.30
N PHE A 112 12.42 6.23 -2.13
CA PHE A 112 11.75 6.93 -3.21
C PHE A 112 12.38 8.29 -3.51
N ASN A 113 12.87 9.01 -2.50
CA ASN A 113 13.65 10.23 -2.73
C ASN A 113 14.96 9.96 -3.51
N ALA A 114 15.64 8.86 -3.24
CA ALA A 114 16.81 8.45 -4.01
C ALA A 114 16.48 8.01 -5.44
N LEU A 115 15.30 7.43 -5.66
CA LEU A 115 14.82 6.98 -6.97
C LEU A 115 14.31 8.13 -7.84
N ALA A 116 13.69 9.14 -7.24
CA ALA A 116 12.99 10.22 -7.94
C ALA A 116 13.81 10.88 -9.07
N PRO A 117 15.11 11.25 -8.89
CA PRO A 117 15.88 11.86 -9.98
C PRO A 117 16.03 10.98 -11.22
N PHE A 118 16.00 9.65 -11.06
CA PHE A 118 16.10 8.72 -12.18
C PHE A 118 14.76 8.54 -12.90
N MET A 119 13.66 8.91 -12.26
CA MET A 119 12.30 8.82 -12.82
C MET A 119 11.91 10.06 -13.64
N GLU A 120 12.69 11.14 -13.60
CA GLU A 120 12.41 12.40 -14.33
C GLU A 120 12.28 12.21 -15.85
N THR A 121 12.82 11.12 -16.40
CA THR A 121 12.67 10.78 -17.82
C THR A 121 11.28 10.27 -18.22
N ILE A 122 10.44 9.95 -17.23
CA ILE A 122 9.06 9.49 -17.44
C ILE A 122 8.14 10.69 -17.23
N PRO A 123 7.37 11.11 -18.25
CA PRO A 123 6.40 12.18 -18.09
C PRO A 123 5.36 11.84 -17.03
N GLU A 124 5.01 12.78 -16.17
CA GLU A 124 3.99 12.58 -15.12
C GLU A 124 2.65 12.08 -15.70
N ALA A 125 2.24 12.63 -16.86
CA ALA A 125 1.02 12.22 -17.54
C ALA A 125 1.04 10.73 -17.95
N ASP A 126 2.21 10.19 -18.32
CA ASP A 126 2.36 8.77 -18.67
C ASP A 126 2.32 7.89 -17.42
N ALA A 127 2.91 8.36 -16.32
CA ALA A 127 2.85 7.68 -15.03
C ALA A 127 1.40 7.61 -14.51
N GLU A 128 0.67 8.71 -14.54
CA GLU A 128 -0.75 8.77 -14.17
C GLU A 128 -1.61 7.88 -15.06
N CYS A 129 -1.38 7.89 -16.38
CA CYS A 129 -2.08 7.01 -17.32
C CYS A 129 -1.81 5.53 -17.01
N MET A 130 -0.58 5.18 -16.68
CA MET A 130 -0.21 3.82 -16.27
C MET A 130 -0.95 3.39 -15.01
N ILE A 131 -0.99 4.23 -13.98
CA ILE A 131 -1.67 3.96 -12.71
C ILE A 131 -3.16 3.69 -12.97
N GLN A 132 -3.85 4.60 -13.65
CA GLN A 132 -5.27 4.47 -13.97
C GLN A 132 -5.57 3.21 -14.80
N THR A 133 -4.70 2.89 -15.75
CA THR A 133 -4.87 1.70 -16.60
C THR A 133 -4.72 0.41 -15.80
N ILE A 134 -3.76 0.36 -14.88
CA ILE A 134 -3.56 -0.80 -13.99
C ILE A 134 -4.75 -0.97 -13.05
N GLU A 135 -5.27 0.11 -12.49
CA GLU A 135 -6.46 0.09 -11.63
C GLU A 135 -7.70 -0.44 -12.38
N GLN A 136 -7.94 0.06 -13.60
CA GLN A 136 -9.02 -0.42 -14.46
C GLN A 136 -8.85 -1.92 -14.80
N LEU A 137 -7.63 -2.33 -15.15
CA LEU A 137 -7.35 -3.72 -15.47
C LEU A 137 -7.57 -4.63 -14.26
N TYR A 138 -7.13 -4.20 -13.07
CA TYR A 138 -7.38 -4.92 -11.83
C TYR A 138 -8.89 -5.09 -11.59
N GLN A 139 -9.66 -4.02 -11.74
CA GLN A 139 -11.12 -4.07 -11.55
C GLN A 139 -11.79 -5.04 -12.53
N ILE A 140 -11.44 -4.98 -13.81
CA ILE A 140 -11.95 -5.89 -14.85
C ILE A 140 -11.65 -7.36 -14.50
N MET A 141 -10.42 -7.65 -14.13
CA MET A 141 -9.99 -9.01 -13.79
C MET A 141 -10.68 -9.51 -12.50
N PHE A 142 -10.79 -8.64 -11.49
CA PHE A 142 -11.45 -8.97 -10.22
C PHE A 142 -12.93 -9.30 -10.39
N GLU A 143 -13.66 -8.49 -11.15
CA GLU A 143 -15.10 -8.69 -11.40
C GLU A 143 -15.36 -9.95 -12.23
N ARG A 144 -14.42 -10.32 -13.10
CA ARG A 144 -14.57 -11.44 -14.04
C ARG A 144 -13.80 -12.70 -13.66
N ARG A 145 -13.19 -12.74 -12.46
CA ARG A 145 -12.35 -13.86 -12.03
C ARG A 145 -13.05 -15.23 -12.15
N ASN A 146 -14.35 -15.29 -11.81
CA ASN A 146 -15.13 -16.53 -11.89
C ASN A 146 -15.59 -16.88 -13.32
N TYR A 147 -15.43 -15.97 -14.28
CA TYR A 147 -15.78 -16.21 -15.69
C TYR A 147 -14.70 -17.00 -16.41
N PHE A 148 -13.46 -16.85 -16.03
CA PHE A 148 -12.31 -17.49 -16.68
C PHE A 148 -11.95 -18.87 -16.10
N ASP A 149 -12.57 -19.26 -14.97
CA ASP A 149 -12.34 -20.56 -14.31
C ASP A 149 -13.29 -21.68 -14.83
N LYS A 150 -13.97 -21.44 -15.97
CA LYS A 150 -14.91 -22.42 -16.57
C LYS A 150 -14.28 -23.16 -17.74
#